data_6f967741c71934b489296b9273252981
#
_entry.id   6f967741c71934b489296b9273252981
#
_cell.length_a   1.000
_cell.length_b   1.000
_cell.length_c   1.000
_cell.angle_alpha   90.00
_cell.angle_beta   90.00
_cell.angle_gamma   90.00
#
_symmetry.space_group_name_H-M   'P 1'
#
loop_
_entity.id
_entity.type
_entity.pdbx_description
1 polymer ?
#
loop_
_entity_poly.entity_id
_entity_poly.type
_entity_poly.pdbx_seq_one_letter_code
_entity_poly.pdbx_strand_id
1 'polypeptide(L)'
;VENIDKLAEKAVGYGKNGSIWSRYQKIHNLDKKKYVIDESFKVDEAKLRELIQERAVPLEQKAVNASASYNGSGFDLTDEAEGYTVDVDKSVKKIKNFMNKKWNYEDAEVELKLDMEKPTIKKADLESLQDELGSYTTNAGWGDRVQNIRRATELINGTVVMPGEEFSVEQATLPYTEENGYVAGSAYENGQIVESIGG
;
A
#
# COMPACT_ATOMS: atom_id res chain seq x y z
N VAL A 1 9.49 -24.24 -14.85
CA VAL A 1 10.30 -24.82 -15.94
C VAL A 1 9.34 -25.41 -16.95
N GLU A 2 9.24 -24.78 -18.14
CA GLU A 2 8.44 -25.34 -19.23
C GLU A 2 9.23 -26.50 -19.86
N ASN A 3 8.82 -27.73 -19.64
CA ASN A 3 9.34 -28.92 -20.33
C ASN A 3 10.65 -29.54 -19.78
N ILE A 4 10.65 -29.90 -18.51
CA ILE A 4 11.76 -30.68 -17.89
C ILE A 4 12.11 -31.93 -18.75
N ASP A 5 11.09 -32.61 -19.30
CA ASP A 5 11.30 -33.81 -20.12
C ASP A 5 12.10 -33.52 -21.40
N LYS A 6 11.78 -32.42 -22.10
CA LYS A 6 12.55 -32.04 -23.30
C LYS A 6 13.99 -31.61 -23.00
N LEU A 7 14.22 -31.02 -21.82
CA LEU A 7 15.55 -30.66 -21.38
C LEU A 7 16.37 -31.91 -21.02
N ALA A 8 15.73 -32.84 -20.30
CA ALA A 8 16.33 -34.14 -20.01
C ALA A 8 16.65 -34.88 -21.31
N GLU A 9 15.75 -34.89 -22.29
CA GLU A 9 15.99 -35.47 -23.61
C GLU A 9 17.16 -34.79 -24.34
N LYS A 10 17.24 -33.44 -24.32
CA LYS A 10 18.39 -32.71 -24.92
C LYS A 10 19.70 -33.05 -24.23
N ALA A 11 19.69 -33.10 -22.86
CA ALA A 11 20.88 -33.44 -22.10
C ALA A 11 21.35 -34.86 -22.37
N VAL A 12 20.44 -35.84 -22.27
CA VAL A 12 20.75 -37.26 -22.50
C VAL A 12 21.04 -37.54 -23.98
N GLY A 13 20.43 -36.81 -24.91
CA GLY A 13 20.63 -36.96 -26.35
C GLY A 13 21.89 -36.28 -26.87
N TYR A 14 22.57 -35.44 -26.07
CA TYR A 14 23.78 -34.74 -26.55
C TYR A 14 24.91 -35.76 -26.80
N GLY A 15 25.49 -35.66 -27.98
CA GLY A 15 26.55 -36.62 -28.43
C GLY A 15 26.04 -38.00 -28.84
N LYS A 16 24.73 -38.30 -28.73
CA LYS A 16 24.18 -39.60 -29.14
C LYS A 16 23.60 -39.62 -30.54
N ASN A 17 23.24 -38.45 -31.08
CA ASN A 17 22.60 -38.32 -32.40
C ASN A 17 23.55 -37.73 -33.45
N GLY A 18 23.45 -38.25 -34.68
CA GLY A 18 24.26 -37.85 -35.84
C GLY A 18 25.29 -38.91 -36.26
N SER A 19 26.19 -38.57 -37.22
CA SER A 19 27.26 -39.44 -37.69
C SER A 19 28.27 -39.74 -36.56
N ILE A 20 29.01 -40.84 -36.68
CA ILE A 20 30.03 -41.27 -35.69
C ILE A 20 31.03 -40.13 -35.45
N TRP A 21 31.46 -39.44 -36.50
CA TRP A 21 32.37 -38.29 -36.42
C TRP A 21 31.77 -37.10 -35.64
N SER A 22 30.52 -36.74 -35.93
CA SER A 22 29.80 -35.68 -35.23
C SER A 22 29.64 -36.01 -33.74
N ARG A 23 29.30 -37.23 -33.40
CA ARG A 23 29.16 -37.69 -32.02
C ARG A 23 30.48 -37.61 -31.28
N TYR A 24 31.57 -38.11 -31.88
CA TYR A 24 32.92 -38.05 -31.32
C TYR A 24 33.32 -36.57 -31.06
N GLN A 25 33.15 -35.67 -32.03
CA GLN A 25 33.47 -34.26 -31.82
C GLN A 25 32.67 -33.61 -30.70
N LYS A 26 31.39 -33.91 -30.63
CA LYS A 26 30.52 -33.34 -29.53
C LYS A 26 31.01 -33.82 -28.16
N ILE A 27 31.32 -35.08 -28.02
CA ILE A 27 31.79 -35.64 -26.76
C ILE A 27 33.17 -35.07 -26.40
N HIS A 28 34.11 -35.09 -27.34
CA HIS A 28 35.47 -34.54 -27.15
C HIS A 28 35.50 -33.05 -26.81
N ASN A 29 34.53 -32.27 -27.36
CA ASN A 29 34.41 -30.88 -27.01
C ASN A 29 33.93 -30.62 -25.58
N LEU A 30 33.27 -31.57 -24.92
CA LEU A 30 32.88 -31.46 -23.53
C LEU A 30 34.08 -31.39 -22.55
N ASP A 31 35.21 -31.99 -22.96
CA ASP A 31 36.45 -31.89 -22.17
C ASP A 31 37.03 -30.46 -22.19
N LYS A 32 36.72 -29.70 -23.21
CA LYS A 32 37.22 -28.31 -23.43
C LYS A 32 36.24 -27.24 -23.04
N LYS A 33 34.93 -27.48 -23.22
CA LYS A 33 33.87 -26.51 -23.00
C LYS A 33 32.61 -27.19 -22.50
N LYS A 34 32.08 -26.70 -21.37
CA LYS A 34 30.77 -27.15 -20.87
C LYS A 34 29.68 -26.90 -21.92
N TYR A 35 28.83 -27.87 -22.14
CA TYR A 35 27.61 -27.70 -22.91
C TYR A 35 26.54 -27.14 -21.98
N VAL A 36 26.15 -25.89 -22.21
CA VAL A 36 25.08 -25.24 -21.46
C VAL A 36 23.79 -25.40 -22.25
N ILE A 37 22.79 -25.95 -21.64
CA ILE A 37 21.44 -26.00 -22.20
C ILE A 37 20.73 -24.76 -21.70
N ASP A 38 20.60 -23.76 -22.57
CA ASP A 38 19.86 -22.56 -22.26
C ASP A 38 18.39 -22.92 -22.11
N GLU A 39 17.84 -22.68 -20.94
CA GLU A 39 16.44 -22.85 -20.68
C GLU A 39 15.77 -21.49 -20.50
N SER A 40 14.64 -21.32 -21.17
CA SER A 40 13.74 -20.22 -20.90
C SER A 40 12.68 -20.70 -19.91
N PHE A 41 12.63 -20.10 -18.74
CA PHE A 41 11.47 -20.25 -17.87
C PHE A 41 10.52 -19.06 -18.11
N LYS A 42 9.23 -19.32 -18.00
CA LYS A 42 8.23 -18.26 -18.00
C LYS A 42 7.86 -17.93 -16.58
N VAL A 43 7.92 -16.65 -16.27
CA VAL A 43 7.38 -16.12 -15.01
C VAL A 43 5.86 -16.08 -15.14
N ASP A 44 5.16 -16.74 -14.22
CA ASP A 44 3.72 -16.63 -14.09
C ASP A 44 3.39 -15.26 -13.50
N GLU A 45 3.04 -14.33 -14.38
CA GLU A 45 2.73 -12.94 -14.01
C GLU A 45 1.48 -12.84 -13.13
N ALA A 46 0.49 -13.73 -13.33
CA ALA A 46 -0.73 -13.71 -12.53
C ALA A 46 -0.43 -14.09 -11.08
N LYS A 47 0.32 -15.18 -10.90
CA LYS A 47 0.75 -15.63 -9.57
C LYS A 47 1.70 -14.65 -8.90
N LEU A 48 2.60 -14.03 -9.65
CA LEU A 48 3.49 -13.00 -9.12
C LEU A 48 2.71 -11.77 -8.66
N ARG A 49 1.71 -11.34 -9.43
CA ARG A 49 0.80 -10.25 -9.06
C ARG A 49 0.04 -10.56 -7.77
N GLU A 50 -0.54 -11.74 -7.69
CA GLU A 50 -1.25 -12.23 -6.51
C GLU A 50 -0.34 -12.19 -5.26
N LEU A 51 0.89 -12.68 -5.36
CA LEU A 51 1.86 -12.65 -4.26
C LEU A 51 2.23 -11.23 -3.81
N ILE A 52 2.37 -10.29 -4.75
CA ILE A 52 2.64 -8.88 -4.41
C ILE A 52 1.43 -8.27 -3.71
N GLN A 53 0.22 -8.52 -4.22
CA GLN A 53 -1.02 -8.03 -3.62
C GLN A 53 -1.25 -8.60 -2.22
N GLU A 54 -0.99 -9.88 -2.03
CA GLU A 54 -1.18 -10.53 -0.73
C GLU A 54 -0.16 -10.06 0.32
N ARG A 55 1.10 -9.84 -0.08
CA ARG A 55 2.19 -9.62 0.87
C ARG A 55 2.69 -8.19 0.98
N ALA A 56 2.61 -7.42 -0.09
CA ALA A 56 3.18 -6.08 -0.13
C ALA A 56 2.12 -4.98 0.03
N VAL A 57 0.94 -5.13 -0.58
CA VAL A 57 -0.14 -4.15 -0.45
C VAL A 57 -0.60 -3.94 1.01
N PRO A 58 -0.70 -4.96 1.87
CA PRO A 58 -1.02 -4.73 3.28
C PRO A 58 0.01 -3.92 4.08
N LEU A 59 1.21 -3.71 3.52
CA LEU A 59 2.27 -2.90 4.11
C LEU A 59 2.26 -1.45 3.62
N GLU A 60 1.33 -1.09 2.73
CA GLU A 60 1.17 0.28 2.26
C GLU A 60 0.85 1.23 3.40
N GLN A 61 1.38 2.44 3.31
CA GLN A 61 1.17 3.47 4.30
C GLN A 61 0.65 4.74 3.63
N LYS A 62 -0.45 5.27 4.14
CA LYS A 62 -0.96 6.57 3.69
C LYS A 62 -0.08 7.70 4.20
N ALA A 63 0.03 8.77 3.44
CA ALA A 63 0.64 9.99 3.93
C ALA A 63 -0.14 10.53 5.12
N VAL A 64 0.58 11.01 6.11
CA VAL A 64 0.03 11.63 7.31
C VAL A 64 0.41 13.10 7.31
N ASN A 65 -0.57 13.97 7.41
CA ASN A 65 -0.35 15.39 7.54
C ASN A 65 0.16 15.74 8.95
N ALA A 66 0.99 16.76 9.04
CA ALA A 66 1.27 17.40 10.31
C ALA A 66 -0.03 17.89 10.96
N SER A 67 -0.10 17.86 12.27
CA SER A 67 -1.26 18.33 13.03
C SER A 67 -0.83 19.19 14.19
N ALA A 68 -1.76 20.01 14.69
CA ALA A 68 -1.58 20.87 15.82
C ALA A 68 -2.67 20.56 16.86
N SER A 69 -2.32 20.48 18.12
CA SER A 69 -3.27 20.39 19.22
C SER A 69 -2.96 21.45 20.28
N TYR A 70 -3.99 22.17 20.71
CA TYR A 70 -3.83 23.18 21.74
C TYR A 70 -3.70 22.54 23.12
N ASN A 71 -2.65 22.89 23.86
CA ASN A 71 -2.34 22.33 25.19
C ASN A 71 -2.68 23.25 26.36
N GLY A 72 -3.36 24.36 26.10
CA GLY A 72 -3.75 25.38 27.10
C GLY A 72 -2.78 26.57 27.21
N SER A 73 -1.63 26.50 26.59
CA SER A 73 -0.64 27.60 26.56
C SER A 73 0.01 27.80 25.19
N GLY A 74 -0.24 26.91 24.24
CA GLY A 74 0.28 26.94 22.89
C GLY A 74 -0.13 25.68 22.13
N PHE A 75 0.55 25.38 21.03
CA PHE A 75 0.23 24.24 20.19
C PHE A 75 1.36 23.20 20.22
N ASP A 76 0.96 21.96 20.49
CA ASP A 76 1.82 20.81 20.27
C ASP A 76 1.68 20.37 18.83
N LEU A 77 2.78 20.37 18.10
CA LEU A 77 2.81 20.01 16.68
C LEU A 77 3.32 18.56 16.51
N THR A 78 2.64 17.82 15.65
CA THR A 78 3.13 16.50 15.21
C THR A 78 3.78 16.61 13.84
N ASP A 79 4.78 15.75 13.59
CA ASP A 79 5.46 15.70 12.30
C ASP A 79 4.58 15.02 11.25
N GLU A 80 4.71 15.48 10.01
CA GLU A 80 4.16 14.78 8.86
C GLU A 80 4.96 13.51 8.55
N ALA A 81 4.31 12.58 7.84
CA ALA A 81 4.97 11.38 7.31
C ALA A 81 4.57 11.16 5.84
N GLU A 82 5.56 10.82 5.00
CA GLU A 82 5.28 10.40 3.64
C GLU A 82 4.61 9.02 3.64
N GLY A 83 3.65 8.85 2.74
CA GLY A 83 3.03 7.58 2.45
C GLY A 83 3.62 6.92 1.22
N TYR A 84 3.27 5.66 1.00
CA TYR A 84 3.63 4.94 -0.21
C TYR A 84 2.60 3.86 -0.53
N THR A 85 2.40 3.63 -1.82
CA THR A 85 1.63 2.50 -2.36
C THR A 85 2.51 1.67 -3.29
N VAL A 86 2.17 0.40 -3.46
CA VAL A 86 2.93 -0.52 -4.30
C VAL A 86 2.41 -0.47 -5.73
N ASP A 87 3.21 0.04 -6.66
CA ASP A 87 2.91 -0.12 -8.08
C ASP A 87 3.11 -1.58 -8.49
N VAL A 88 2.03 -2.36 -8.41
CA VAL A 88 2.05 -3.80 -8.69
C VAL A 88 2.47 -4.06 -10.14
N ASP A 89 2.00 -3.26 -11.10
CA ASP A 89 2.32 -3.44 -12.52
C ASP A 89 3.80 -3.21 -12.83
N LYS A 90 4.36 -2.12 -12.31
CA LYS A 90 5.79 -1.83 -12.49
C LYS A 90 6.67 -2.81 -11.72
N SER A 91 6.22 -3.27 -10.55
CA SER A 91 6.92 -4.26 -9.74
C SER A 91 6.98 -5.63 -10.45
N VAL A 92 5.86 -6.11 -10.99
CA VAL A 92 5.81 -7.34 -11.79
C VAL A 92 6.76 -7.24 -13.00
N LYS A 93 6.73 -6.13 -13.73
CA LYS A 93 7.63 -5.90 -14.87
C LYS A 93 9.11 -5.90 -14.45
N LYS A 94 9.43 -5.27 -13.32
CA LYS A 94 10.81 -5.22 -12.78
C LYS A 94 11.31 -6.60 -12.42
N ILE A 95 10.52 -7.37 -11.66
CA ILE A 95 10.87 -8.73 -11.25
C ILE A 95 11.03 -9.65 -12.45
N LYS A 96 10.07 -9.61 -13.39
CA LYS A 96 10.17 -10.39 -14.64
C LYS A 96 11.42 -10.07 -15.43
N ASN A 97 11.76 -8.79 -15.58
CA ASN A 97 12.98 -8.39 -16.27
C ASN A 97 14.25 -8.86 -15.56
N PHE A 98 14.26 -8.79 -14.22
CA PHE A 98 15.36 -9.32 -13.43
C PHE A 98 15.51 -10.83 -13.63
N MET A 99 14.44 -11.59 -13.47
CA MET A 99 14.44 -13.04 -13.62
C MET A 99 14.88 -13.48 -15.03
N ASN A 100 14.42 -12.80 -16.07
CA ASN A 100 14.74 -13.16 -17.46
C ASN A 100 16.15 -12.78 -17.90
N LYS A 101 16.79 -11.77 -17.28
CA LYS A 101 18.04 -11.19 -17.80
C LYS A 101 19.22 -11.27 -16.85
N LYS A 102 18.97 -11.35 -15.53
CA LYS A 102 20.01 -11.15 -14.53
C LYS A 102 20.06 -12.24 -13.46
N TRP A 103 19.00 -13.04 -13.33
CA TRP A 103 18.93 -14.05 -12.29
C TRP A 103 19.86 -15.23 -12.60
N ASN A 104 20.67 -15.59 -11.63
CA ASN A 104 21.65 -16.68 -11.68
C ASN A 104 21.17 -17.95 -10.98
N TYR A 105 19.87 -18.07 -10.70
CA TYR A 105 19.21 -19.18 -9.99
C TYR A 105 19.56 -19.29 -8.51
N GLU A 106 20.15 -18.25 -7.92
CA GLU A 106 20.40 -18.13 -6.48
C GLU A 106 19.37 -17.20 -5.84
N ASP A 107 19.33 -17.18 -4.50
CA ASP A 107 18.49 -16.25 -3.76
C ASP A 107 18.85 -14.81 -4.11
N ALA A 108 17.83 -13.99 -4.34
CA ALA A 108 18.02 -12.61 -4.75
C ALA A 108 16.91 -11.71 -4.20
N GLU A 109 17.29 -10.48 -3.91
CA GLU A 109 16.35 -9.44 -3.50
C GLU A 109 16.05 -8.50 -4.65
N VAL A 110 14.77 -8.19 -4.85
CA VAL A 110 14.32 -7.23 -5.85
C VAL A 110 13.40 -6.23 -5.18
N GLU A 111 13.85 -4.98 -5.07
CA GLU A 111 13.03 -3.89 -4.56
C GLU A 111 11.80 -3.67 -5.44
N LEU A 112 10.63 -3.59 -4.82
CA LEU A 112 9.39 -3.24 -5.49
C LEU A 112 9.40 -1.78 -5.94
N LYS A 113 8.52 -1.45 -6.87
CA LYS A 113 8.27 -0.06 -7.28
C LYS A 113 7.17 0.51 -6.39
N LEU A 114 7.48 1.64 -5.76
CA LEU A 114 6.56 2.38 -4.92
C LEU A 114 6.19 3.69 -5.59
N ASP A 115 4.94 4.07 -5.45
CA ASP A 115 4.47 5.42 -5.71
C ASP A 115 4.38 6.14 -4.37
N MET A 116 5.11 7.25 -4.23
CA MET A 116 5.18 8.03 -3.00
C MET A 116 4.03 9.01 -2.92
N GLU A 117 3.33 9.03 -1.79
CA GLU A 117 2.31 10.00 -1.45
C GLU A 117 2.91 11.03 -0.47
N LYS A 118 2.79 12.30 -0.83
CA LYS A 118 3.31 13.38 0.02
C LYS A 118 2.22 13.96 0.90
N PRO A 119 2.51 14.28 2.15
CA PRO A 119 1.59 15.03 2.99
C PRO A 119 1.32 16.40 2.38
N THR A 120 0.10 16.86 2.51
CA THR A 120 -0.34 18.18 2.02
C THR A 120 -0.06 19.29 3.02
N ILE A 121 0.02 18.96 4.31
CA ILE A 121 0.30 19.88 5.41
C ILE A 121 1.59 19.42 6.09
N LYS A 122 2.57 20.31 6.16
CA LYS A 122 3.85 20.07 6.82
C LYS A 122 3.90 20.78 8.17
N LYS A 123 4.73 20.31 9.06
CA LYS A 123 4.96 20.95 10.35
C LYS A 123 5.39 22.42 10.21
N ALA A 124 6.21 22.71 9.20
CA ALA A 124 6.63 24.08 8.91
C ALA A 124 5.46 25.03 8.58
N ASP A 125 4.37 24.50 8.03
CA ASP A 125 3.17 25.29 7.73
C ASP A 125 2.42 25.66 9.02
N LEU A 126 2.61 24.90 10.08
CA LEU A 126 1.95 25.05 11.38
C LEU A 126 2.76 25.85 12.42
N GLU A 127 4.04 26.11 12.15
CA GLU A 127 4.91 26.85 13.09
C GLU A 127 4.44 28.28 13.38
N SER A 128 3.58 28.84 12.51
CA SER A 128 2.99 30.14 12.69
C SER A 128 1.76 30.17 13.61
N LEU A 129 1.27 29.02 14.05
CA LEU A 129 0.14 28.91 14.98
C LEU A 129 0.58 29.37 16.37
N GLN A 130 0.07 30.51 16.85
CA GLN A 130 0.47 31.10 18.11
C GLN A 130 -0.70 31.36 19.05
N ASP A 131 -1.87 31.69 18.53
CA ASP A 131 -2.98 32.23 19.31
C ASP A 131 -4.22 31.35 19.26
N GLU A 132 -4.86 31.17 20.43
CA GLU A 132 -6.22 30.68 20.48
C GLU A 132 -7.18 31.81 20.06
N LEU A 133 -7.88 31.61 18.95
CA LEU A 133 -8.84 32.63 18.48
C LEU A 133 -10.17 32.58 19.22
N GLY A 134 -10.51 31.47 19.84
CA GLY A 134 -11.70 31.33 20.66
C GLY A 134 -11.93 29.90 21.09
N SER A 135 -12.62 29.75 22.19
CA SER A 135 -13.08 28.47 22.71
C SER A 135 -14.52 28.57 23.23
N TYR A 136 -15.24 27.48 23.13
CA TYR A 136 -16.59 27.37 23.63
C TYR A 136 -16.86 25.97 24.16
N THR A 137 -17.46 25.88 25.33
CA THR A 137 -17.82 24.62 25.97
C THR A 137 -19.33 24.47 26.05
N THR A 138 -19.83 23.30 25.64
CA THR A 138 -21.24 22.96 25.79
C THR A 138 -21.40 21.61 26.45
N ASN A 139 -22.59 21.33 26.98
CA ASN A 139 -22.92 20.05 27.53
C ASN A 139 -23.59 19.17 26.48
N ALA A 140 -22.97 18.04 26.17
CA ALA A 140 -23.51 17.08 25.20
C ALA A 140 -24.67 16.22 25.76
N GLY A 141 -24.97 16.32 27.04
CA GLY A 141 -26.00 15.49 27.70
C GLY A 141 -25.49 14.07 28.00
N TRP A 142 -26.32 13.08 27.76
CA TRP A 142 -26.07 11.67 28.09
C TRP A 142 -26.74 10.73 27.05
N GLY A 143 -26.35 9.45 27.08
CA GLY A 143 -26.91 8.41 26.20
C GLY A 143 -26.10 8.21 24.92
N ASP A 144 -26.68 7.47 23.97
CA ASP A 144 -26.03 7.04 22.72
C ASP A 144 -25.61 8.21 21.82
N ARG A 145 -26.38 9.29 21.86
CA ARG A 145 -26.03 10.54 21.18
C ARG A 145 -24.66 11.10 21.60
N VAL A 146 -24.28 10.94 22.87
CA VAL A 146 -22.96 11.40 23.33
C VAL A 146 -21.84 10.61 22.69
N GLN A 147 -22.05 9.33 22.42
CA GLN A 147 -21.09 8.50 21.72
C GLN A 147 -20.90 8.98 20.27
N ASN A 148 -21.99 9.29 19.57
CA ASN A 148 -21.94 9.83 18.22
C ASN A 148 -21.25 11.22 18.17
N ILE A 149 -21.56 12.09 19.13
CA ILE A 149 -20.88 13.40 19.26
C ILE A 149 -19.39 13.21 19.52
N ARG A 150 -19.00 12.29 20.40
CA ARG A 150 -17.59 11.98 20.67
C ARG A 150 -16.91 11.52 19.39
N ARG A 151 -17.52 10.58 18.65
CA ARG A 151 -16.97 10.10 17.40
C ARG A 151 -16.79 11.22 16.37
N ALA A 152 -17.81 12.05 16.16
CA ALA A 152 -17.72 13.21 15.28
C ALA A 152 -16.61 14.18 15.72
N THR A 153 -16.50 14.43 17.02
CA THR A 153 -15.44 15.29 17.58
C THR A 153 -14.05 14.71 17.32
N GLU A 154 -13.87 13.40 17.48
CA GLU A 154 -12.59 12.73 17.17
C GLU A 154 -12.20 12.90 15.69
N LEU A 155 -13.19 12.83 14.79
CA LEU A 155 -12.94 12.96 13.34
C LEU A 155 -12.58 14.38 12.92
N ILE A 156 -13.09 15.41 13.60
CA ILE A 156 -12.80 16.82 13.28
C ILE A 156 -11.64 17.40 14.08
N ASN A 157 -11.28 16.77 15.19
CA ASN A 157 -10.22 17.27 16.05
C ASN A 157 -8.87 17.23 15.32
N GLY A 158 -8.10 18.30 15.46
CA GLY A 158 -6.81 18.43 14.78
C GLY A 158 -6.89 18.79 13.29
N THR A 159 -8.09 19.06 12.75
CA THR A 159 -8.22 19.54 11.36
C THR A 159 -7.55 20.90 11.22
N VAL A 160 -6.70 21.01 10.20
CA VAL A 160 -6.06 22.25 9.79
C VAL A 160 -6.74 22.77 8.54
N VAL A 161 -7.10 24.04 8.55
CA VAL A 161 -7.69 24.73 7.39
C VAL A 161 -6.72 25.81 6.94
N MET A 162 -6.16 25.67 5.75
CA MET A 162 -5.22 26.64 5.20
C MET A 162 -5.94 27.88 4.67
N PRO A 163 -5.27 29.02 4.53
CA PRO A 163 -5.88 30.22 3.99
C PRO A 163 -6.53 29.98 2.62
N GLY A 164 -7.84 30.26 2.52
CA GLY A 164 -8.63 30.06 1.31
C GLY A 164 -9.30 28.68 1.19
N GLU A 165 -9.08 27.78 2.14
CA GLU A 165 -9.79 26.50 2.21
C GLU A 165 -11.09 26.61 2.98
N GLU A 166 -12.02 25.70 2.67
CA GLU A 166 -13.30 25.55 3.36
C GLU A 166 -13.31 24.25 4.15
N PHE A 167 -13.83 24.29 5.38
CA PHE A 167 -14.04 23.12 6.21
C PHE A 167 -15.52 22.73 6.23
N SER A 168 -15.81 21.48 5.84
CA SER A 168 -17.14 20.90 5.93
C SER A 168 -17.21 19.89 7.06
N VAL A 169 -17.96 20.21 8.10
CA VAL A 169 -18.24 19.29 9.23
C VAL A 169 -18.89 18.00 8.72
N GLU A 170 -19.87 18.12 7.80
CA GLU A 170 -20.56 16.99 7.23
C GLU A 170 -19.58 16.04 6.51
N GLN A 171 -18.73 16.56 5.63
CA GLN A 171 -17.75 15.73 4.93
C GLN A 171 -16.73 15.08 5.89
N ALA A 172 -16.32 15.78 6.92
CA ALA A 172 -15.35 15.26 7.89
C ALA A 172 -15.93 14.15 8.78
N THR A 173 -17.25 14.13 9.01
CA THR A 173 -17.91 13.18 9.91
C THR A 173 -18.55 11.99 9.19
N LEU A 174 -18.73 12.03 7.87
CA LEU A 174 -19.26 10.93 7.07
C LEU A 174 -18.25 9.76 6.91
N PRO A 175 -18.74 8.54 6.63
CA PRO A 175 -20.13 8.10 6.65
C PRO A 175 -20.63 7.80 8.07
N TYR A 176 -21.91 8.03 8.32
CA TYR A 176 -22.56 7.65 9.58
C TYR A 176 -22.89 6.16 9.58
N THR A 177 -21.92 5.33 9.92
CA THR A 177 -22.03 3.86 9.94
C THR A 177 -21.41 3.29 11.22
N GLU A 178 -21.84 2.09 11.60
CA GLU A 178 -21.24 1.36 12.73
C GLU A 178 -19.74 1.09 12.51
N GLU A 179 -19.34 0.81 11.27
CA GLU A 179 -17.94 0.58 10.89
C GLU A 179 -17.07 1.82 11.13
N ASN A 180 -17.67 3.02 10.98
CA ASN A 180 -17.00 4.29 11.28
C ASN A 180 -17.15 4.69 12.77
N GLY A 181 -17.70 3.82 13.61
CA GLY A 181 -17.78 4.00 15.06
C GLY A 181 -19.01 4.78 15.56
N TYR A 182 -20.03 4.99 14.71
CA TYR A 182 -21.30 5.54 15.13
C TYR A 182 -22.23 4.45 15.64
N VAL A 183 -23.15 4.83 16.52
CA VAL A 183 -24.19 3.94 17.07
C VAL A 183 -25.57 4.47 16.70
N ALA A 184 -26.56 3.59 16.79
CA ALA A 184 -27.94 3.99 16.66
C ALA A 184 -28.32 4.95 17.80
N GLY A 185 -28.98 6.03 17.45
CA GLY A 185 -29.45 7.05 18.37
C GLY A 185 -30.80 7.59 17.91
N SER A 186 -31.49 8.29 18.80
CA SER A 186 -32.77 8.89 18.47
C SER A 186 -32.59 10.13 17.61
N ALA A 187 -33.15 10.10 16.41
CA ALA A 187 -33.26 11.24 15.49
C ALA A 187 -34.74 11.68 15.37
N TYR A 188 -34.96 12.92 14.97
CA TYR A 188 -36.29 13.45 14.76
C TYR A 188 -36.54 13.69 13.28
N GLU A 189 -37.36 12.83 12.68
CA GLU A 189 -37.68 12.89 11.26
C GLU A 189 -39.20 13.00 11.03
N ASN A 190 -39.62 13.95 10.21
CA ASN A 190 -41.02 14.13 9.83
C ASN A 190 -42.00 14.21 11.03
N GLY A 191 -41.57 14.80 12.15
CA GLY A 191 -42.39 14.92 13.35
C GLY A 191 -42.44 13.67 14.23
N GLN A 192 -41.62 12.67 13.98
CA GLN A 192 -41.53 11.44 14.75
C GLN A 192 -40.11 11.16 15.21
N ILE A 193 -39.99 10.49 16.35
CA ILE A 193 -38.71 9.99 16.83
C ILE A 193 -38.43 8.65 16.14
N VAL A 194 -37.30 8.58 15.44
CA VAL A 194 -36.81 7.38 14.77
C VAL A 194 -35.43 7.01 15.31
N GLU A 195 -35.06 5.75 15.23
CA GLU A 195 -33.68 5.33 15.46
C GLU A 195 -32.89 5.40 14.17
N SER A 196 -31.74 6.07 14.19
CA SER A 196 -30.85 6.25 13.06
C SER A 196 -29.39 6.17 13.52
N ILE A 197 -28.55 5.55 12.70
CA ILE A 197 -27.10 5.54 12.95
C ILE A 197 -26.56 6.96 12.84
N GLY A 198 -25.86 7.43 13.89
CA GLY A 198 -25.36 8.79 13.96
C GLY A 198 -26.37 9.84 14.43
N GLY A 199 -27.57 9.42 14.84
CA GLY A 199 -28.64 10.26 15.36
C GLY A 199 -28.37 10.86 16.74
#